data_81b9ae51e0f0fd39d938774bb6fe985b
#
_entry.id   81b9ae51e0f0fd39d938774bb6fe985b
#
_cell.length_a   1.000
_cell.length_b   1.000
_cell.length_c   1.000
_cell.angle_alpha   90.00
_cell.angle_beta   90.00
_cell.angle_gamma   90.00
#
_symmetry.space_group_name_H-M   'P 1'
#
loop_
_entity.id
_entity.type
_entity.pdbx_description
1 polymer ?
#
loop_
_entity_poly.entity_id
_entity_poly.type
_entity_poly.pdbx_seq_one_letter_code
_entity_poly.pdbx_strand_id
1 'polypeptide(L)'
;MLFRSHNTDAVIRDLKRMLGISHKQARRVVNDEMGEPIVVAAKALELPADMVQRMLLFMNPRVGQSVDRVYELAALYNDFSVEAARHLIAILRNADPPDGPAARHGAMWRDAVEDARQALSDIRRAPARRDAQQPARPTERTSGTDRR
;
A
#
# COMPACT_ATOMS: atom_id res chain seq x y z
N MET A 1 -11.79 -2.89 -28.84
CA MET A 1 -10.85 -2.10 -28.00
C MET A 1 -11.46 -0.92 -27.25
N LEU A 2 -12.69 -0.61 -27.45
CA LEU A 2 -13.41 0.52 -26.80
C LEU A 2 -13.82 0.25 -25.34
N PHE A 3 -13.86 -0.99 -24.88
CA PHE A 3 -14.35 -1.34 -23.53
C PHE A 3 -13.34 -1.16 -22.40
N ARG A 4 -12.04 -1.03 -22.70
CA ARG A 4 -11.00 -0.82 -21.65
C ARG A 4 -10.93 0.61 -21.15
N SER A 5 -11.12 1.59 -22.02
CA SER A 5 -11.01 3.00 -21.65
C SER A 5 -12.16 3.48 -20.75
N HIS A 6 -13.37 3.02 -21.00
CA HIS A 6 -14.53 3.43 -20.18
C HIS A 6 -14.45 2.94 -18.72
N ASN A 7 -13.88 1.76 -18.49
CA ASN A 7 -13.74 1.23 -17.14
C ASN A 7 -12.62 1.96 -16.37
N THR A 8 -11.52 2.27 -17.04
CA THR A 8 -10.39 3.01 -16.44
C THR A 8 -10.78 4.43 -16.04
N ASP A 9 -11.50 5.15 -16.92
CA ASP A 9 -11.95 6.52 -16.63
C ASP A 9 -12.99 6.57 -15.50
N ALA A 10 -13.83 5.56 -15.38
CA ALA A 10 -14.76 5.43 -14.27
C ALA A 10 -14.00 5.26 -12.94
N VAL A 11 -13.02 4.37 -12.90
CA VAL A 11 -12.18 4.14 -11.71
C VAL A 11 -11.39 5.39 -11.34
N ILE A 12 -10.83 6.10 -12.31
CA ILE A 12 -10.13 7.38 -12.05
C ILE A 12 -11.05 8.39 -11.37
N ARG A 13 -12.29 8.53 -11.85
CA ARG A 13 -13.29 9.41 -11.24
C ARG A 13 -13.68 8.99 -9.83
N ASP A 14 -13.85 7.69 -9.61
CA ASP A 14 -14.21 7.15 -8.31
C ASP A 14 -13.05 7.31 -7.31
N LEU A 15 -11.81 7.01 -7.69
CA LEU A 15 -10.62 7.23 -6.86
C LEU A 15 -10.46 8.70 -6.50
N LYS A 16 -10.61 9.62 -7.48
CA LYS A 16 -10.61 11.05 -7.22
C LYS A 16 -11.60 11.42 -6.12
N ARG A 17 -12.83 10.95 -6.24
CA ARG A 17 -13.92 11.27 -5.31
C ARG A 17 -13.71 10.66 -3.94
N MET A 18 -13.35 9.39 -3.89
CA MET A 18 -13.24 8.63 -2.64
C MET A 18 -12.01 8.98 -1.84
N LEU A 19 -10.88 9.25 -2.52
CA LEU A 19 -9.61 9.62 -1.88
C LEU A 19 -9.43 11.14 -1.70
N GLY A 20 -10.26 11.96 -2.35
CA GLY A 20 -10.12 13.42 -2.33
C GLY A 20 -8.83 13.93 -2.96
N ILE A 21 -8.32 13.25 -3.98
CA ILE A 21 -7.12 13.61 -4.75
C ILE A 21 -7.51 14.30 -6.06
N SER A 22 -6.54 14.96 -6.72
CA SER A 22 -6.79 15.59 -8.01
C SER A 22 -7.03 14.55 -9.11
N HIS A 23 -7.71 14.94 -10.20
CA HIS A 23 -7.89 14.05 -11.36
C HIS A 23 -6.55 13.60 -11.94
N LYS A 24 -5.58 14.49 -11.96
CA LYS A 24 -4.22 14.21 -12.43
C LYS A 24 -3.54 13.15 -11.58
N GLN A 25 -3.69 13.21 -10.25
CA GLN A 25 -3.15 12.21 -9.34
C GLN A 25 -3.87 10.88 -9.47
N ALA A 26 -5.20 10.85 -9.52
CA ALA A 26 -5.96 9.63 -9.72
C ALA A 26 -5.56 8.92 -11.02
N ARG A 27 -5.36 9.69 -12.09
CA ARG A 27 -4.88 9.17 -13.37
C ARG A 27 -3.47 8.58 -13.28
N ARG A 28 -2.56 9.23 -12.54
CA ARG A 28 -1.20 8.70 -12.30
C ARG A 28 -1.23 7.41 -11.50
N VAL A 29 -2.04 7.35 -10.45
CA VAL A 29 -2.22 6.15 -9.61
C VAL A 29 -2.65 4.96 -10.46
N VAL A 30 -3.61 5.15 -11.35
CA VAL A 30 -4.17 4.07 -12.18
C VAL A 30 -3.19 3.64 -13.30
N ASN A 31 -2.47 4.58 -13.87
CA ASN A 31 -1.58 4.34 -15.02
C ASN A 31 -0.12 4.07 -14.62
N ASP A 32 0.19 3.97 -13.34
CA ASP A 32 1.54 3.67 -12.88
C ASP A 32 1.98 2.27 -13.34
N GLU A 33 3.14 2.20 -13.97
CA GLU A 33 3.65 0.97 -14.58
C GLU A 33 4.01 -0.11 -13.55
N MET A 34 4.36 0.30 -12.34
CA MET A 34 4.73 -0.61 -11.26
C MET A 34 3.52 -1.16 -10.50
N GLY A 35 2.39 -0.45 -10.52
CA GLY A 35 1.15 -0.85 -9.89
C GLY A 35 1.09 -0.67 -8.37
N GLU A 36 2.15 -0.20 -7.73
CA GLU A 36 2.18 0.05 -6.27
C GLU A 36 1.20 1.15 -5.82
N PRO A 37 1.08 2.28 -6.53
CA PRO A 37 0.17 3.34 -6.13
C PRO A 37 -1.30 2.91 -6.09
N ILE A 38 -1.72 2.02 -6.98
CA ILE A 38 -3.09 1.51 -6.98
C ILE A 38 -3.34 0.57 -5.78
N VAL A 39 -2.31 -0.18 -5.36
CA VAL A 39 -2.37 -1.02 -4.15
C VAL A 39 -2.53 -0.16 -2.90
N VAL A 40 -1.76 0.93 -2.78
CA VAL A 40 -1.88 1.89 -1.68
C VAL A 40 -3.26 2.55 -1.66
N ALA A 41 -3.75 3.00 -2.81
CA ALA A 41 -5.08 3.58 -2.94
C ALA A 41 -6.19 2.59 -2.54
N ALA A 42 -6.11 1.37 -3.01
CA ALA A 42 -7.04 0.30 -2.67
C ALA A 42 -7.01 -0.07 -1.18
N LYS A 43 -5.82 -0.08 -0.58
CA LYS A 43 -5.65 -0.34 0.86
C LYS A 43 -6.24 0.78 1.72
N ALA A 44 -6.03 2.04 1.34
CA ALA A 44 -6.59 3.20 2.02
C ALA A 44 -8.13 3.19 2.02
N LEU A 45 -8.72 2.62 0.96
CA LEU A 45 -10.17 2.44 0.80
C LEU A 45 -10.67 1.11 1.36
N GLU A 46 -9.80 0.26 1.90
CA GLU A 46 -10.13 -1.06 2.44
C GLU A 46 -10.89 -1.95 1.42
N LEU A 47 -10.54 -1.86 0.14
CA LEU A 47 -11.16 -2.68 -0.89
C LEU A 47 -10.86 -4.16 -0.66
N PRO A 48 -11.79 -5.07 -0.98
CA PRO A 48 -11.53 -6.50 -0.89
C PRO A 48 -10.34 -6.95 -1.74
N ALA A 49 -9.53 -7.89 -1.24
CA ALA A 49 -8.32 -8.35 -1.91
C ALA A 49 -8.57 -8.92 -3.32
N ASP A 50 -9.70 -9.61 -3.52
CA ASP A 50 -10.11 -10.13 -4.82
C ASP A 50 -10.41 -9.02 -5.84
N MET A 51 -11.00 -7.90 -5.37
CA MET A 51 -11.24 -6.73 -6.20
C MET A 51 -9.92 -6.08 -6.62
N VAL A 52 -8.96 -5.97 -5.69
CA VAL A 52 -7.62 -5.43 -5.97
C VAL A 52 -6.90 -6.27 -7.02
N GLN A 53 -6.93 -7.59 -6.89
CA GLN A 53 -6.34 -8.50 -7.87
C GLN A 53 -6.96 -8.33 -9.26
N ARG A 54 -8.28 -8.22 -9.35
CA ARG A 54 -8.98 -7.93 -10.62
C ARG A 54 -8.57 -6.60 -11.21
N MET A 55 -8.44 -5.57 -10.38
CA MET A 55 -7.97 -4.25 -10.83
C MET A 55 -6.55 -4.34 -11.42
N LEU A 56 -5.64 -5.02 -10.74
CA LEU A 56 -4.26 -5.22 -11.21
C LEU A 56 -4.20 -5.97 -12.54
N LEU A 57 -5.01 -7.02 -12.69
CA LEU A 57 -5.03 -7.84 -13.90
C LEU A 57 -5.62 -7.11 -15.12
N PHE A 58 -6.68 -6.36 -14.91
CA PHE A 58 -7.48 -5.83 -16.05
C PHE A 58 -7.23 -4.36 -16.36
N MET A 59 -6.80 -3.57 -15.37
CA MET A 59 -6.63 -2.14 -15.55
C MET A 59 -5.22 -1.74 -15.94
N ASN A 60 -4.21 -2.49 -15.48
CA ASN A 60 -2.82 -2.21 -15.81
C ASN A 60 -2.25 -3.34 -16.70
N PRO A 61 -2.15 -3.13 -18.02
CA PRO A 61 -1.68 -4.17 -18.94
C PRO A 61 -0.24 -4.63 -18.64
N ARG A 62 0.61 -3.76 -18.12
CA ARG A 62 2.00 -4.10 -17.79
C ARG A 62 2.08 -5.00 -16.57
N VAL A 63 1.30 -4.70 -15.55
CA VAL A 63 1.20 -5.55 -14.35
C VAL A 63 0.50 -6.87 -14.68
N GLY A 64 -0.62 -6.81 -15.39
CA GLY A 64 -1.43 -7.99 -15.72
C GLY A 64 -0.75 -9.01 -16.64
N GLN A 65 0.34 -8.63 -17.35
CA GLN A 65 1.14 -9.53 -18.16
C GLN A 65 2.17 -10.34 -17.35
N SER A 66 2.43 -9.95 -16.10
CA SER A 66 3.38 -10.64 -15.22
C SER A 66 2.65 -11.21 -14.02
N VAL A 67 2.50 -12.53 -14.00
CA VAL A 67 1.86 -13.24 -12.88
C VAL A 67 2.64 -13.00 -11.58
N ASP A 68 3.96 -13.04 -11.63
CA ASP A 68 4.82 -12.79 -10.47
C ASP A 68 4.58 -11.39 -9.90
N ARG A 69 4.45 -10.39 -10.78
CA ARG A 69 4.18 -9.01 -10.34
C ARG A 69 2.81 -8.88 -9.67
N VAL A 70 1.79 -9.55 -10.17
CA VAL A 70 0.47 -9.57 -9.53
C VAL A 70 0.53 -10.19 -8.14
N TYR A 71 1.28 -11.29 -7.98
CA TYR A 71 1.47 -11.91 -6.66
C TYR A 71 2.26 -11.03 -5.71
N GLU A 72 3.33 -10.37 -6.17
CA GLU A 72 4.09 -9.41 -5.35
C GLU A 72 3.20 -8.26 -4.85
N LEU A 73 2.38 -7.71 -5.73
CA LEU A 73 1.46 -6.62 -5.37
C LEU A 73 0.33 -7.08 -4.45
N ALA A 74 -0.15 -8.31 -4.61
CA ALA A 74 -1.13 -8.91 -3.70
C ALA A 74 -0.52 -9.14 -2.31
N ALA A 75 0.73 -9.60 -2.23
CA ALA A 75 1.47 -9.73 -0.98
C ALA A 75 1.67 -8.35 -0.33
N LEU A 76 2.08 -7.35 -1.11
CA LEU A 76 2.21 -5.97 -0.64
C LEU A 76 0.90 -5.44 -0.05
N TYR A 77 -0.23 -5.71 -0.69
CA TYR A 77 -1.56 -5.34 -0.19
C TYR A 77 -1.83 -5.93 1.19
N ASN A 78 -1.46 -7.19 1.44
CA ASN A 78 -1.68 -7.86 2.72
C ASN A 78 -0.75 -7.32 3.81
N ASP A 79 0.50 -7.05 3.47
CA ASP A 79 1.53 -6.64 4.43
C ASP A 79 1.45 -5.14 4.80
N PHE A 80 0.77 -4.34 3.98
CA PHE A 80 0.68 -2.91 4.18
C PHE A 80 -0.48 -2.54 5.10
N SER A 81 -0.25 -1.65 6.09
CA SER A 81 -1.31 -1.23 6.99
C SER A 81 -2.24 -0.18 6.37
N VAL A 82 -3.50 -0.17 6.81
CA VAL A 82 -4.50 0.83 6.37
C VAL A 82 -4.09 2.24 6.79
N GLU A 83 -3.53 2.39 8.01
CA GLU A 83 -3.06 3.67 8.52
C GLU A 83 -1.93 4.24 7.66
N ALA A 84 -0.94 3.42 7.32
CA ALA A 84 0.15 3.83 6.45
C ALA A 84 -0.36 4.22 5.06
N ALA A 85 -1.30 3.45 4.50
CA ALA A 85 -1.92 3.78 3.23
C ALA A 85 -2.66 5.12 3.27
N ARG A 86 -3.46 5.35 4.30
CA ARG A 86 -4.18 6.63 4.49
C ARG A 86 -3.23 7.80 4.70
N HIS A 87 -2.13 7.59 5.40
CA HIS A 87 -1.11 8.61 5.57
C HIS A 87 -0.47 9.02 4.24
N LEU A 88 -0.10 8.05 3.40
CA LEU A 88 0.42 8.31 2.06
C LEU A 88 -0.58 9.06 1.17
N ILE A 89 -1.86 8.70 1.22
CA ILE A 89 -2.92 9.42 0.49
C ILE A 89 -3.08 10.85 1.02
N ALA A 90 -2.94 11.08 2.32
CA ALA A 90 -2.98 12.43 2.89
C ALA A 90 -1.81 13.30 2.41
N ILE A 91 -0.60 12.75 2.35
CA ILE A 91 0.58 13.42 1.76
C ILE A 91 0.31 13.76 0.30
N LEU A 92 -0.21 12.81 -0.47
CA LEU A 92 -0.54 12.99 -1.87
C LEU A 92 -1.58 14.11 -2.09
N ARG A 93 -2.62 14.14 -1.25
CA ARG A 93 -3.67 15.17 -1.29
C ARG A 93 -3.10 16.57 -1.00
N ASN A 94 -2.19 16.68 -0.05
CA ASN A 94 -1.56 17.95 0.30
C ASN A 94 -0.58 18.46 -0.76
N ALA A 95 0.06 17.53 -1.49
CA ALA A 95 1.02 17.88 -2.54
C ALA A 95 0.34 18.48 -3.80
N ASP A 96 -0.91 18.13 -4.08
CA ASP A 96 -1.67 18.62 -5.23
C ASP A 96 -3.16 18.66 -4.88
N PRO A 97 -3.62 19.71 -4.20
CA PRO A 97 -5.02 19.82 -3.79
C PRO A 97 -5.94 19.87 -5.03
N PRO A 98 -7.15 19.31 -4.94
CA PRO A 98 -8.04 19.08 -6.07
C PRO A 98 -8.46 20.35 -6.83
N ASP A 99 -8.38 21.52 -6.21
CA ASP A 99 -8.80 22.82 -6.78
C ASP A 99 -7.66 23.86 -6.79
N GLY A 100 -6.41 23.44 -6.60
CA GLY A 100 -5.25 24.33 -6.63
C GLY A 100 -4.81 24.69 -8.07
N PRO A 101 -4.26 25.91 -8.30
CA PRO A 101 -3.63 26.22 -9.57
C PRO A 101 -2.53 25.20 -9.84
N ALA A 102 -2.43 24.73 -11.07
CA ALA A 102 -1.47 23.70 -11.51
C ALA A 102 -0.03 24.10 -11.15
N ALA A 103 0.33 23.91 -9.89
CA ALA A 103 1.62 24.27 -9.35
C ALA A 103 2.63 23.16 -9.70
N ARG A 104 3.62 23.53 -10.45
CA ARG A 104 5.05 23.14 -10.59
C ARG A 104 5.56 21.88 -9.86
N HIS A 105 4.77 20.80 -9.69
CA HIS A 105 5.09 19.69 -8.78
C HIS A 105 5.42 18.36 -9.47
N GLY A 106 6.01 18.39 -10.65
CA GLY A 106 6.57 17.19 -11.26
C GLY A 106 7.74 16.56 -10.45
N ALA A 107 8.44 17.39 -9.65
CA ALA A 107 9.54 16.95 -8.80
C ALA A 107 9.03 16.34 -7.50
N MET A 108 8.09 16.98 -6.80
CA MET A 108 7.55 16.52 -5.52
C MET A 108 6.84 15.15 -5.60
N TRP A 109 6.25 14.82 -6.75
CA TRP A 109 5.65 13.49 -6.93
C TRP A 109 6.70 12.38 -6.97
N ARG A 110 7.81 12.60 -7.68
CA ARG A 110 8.91 11.64 -7.72
C ARG A 110 9.49 11.41 -6.34
N ASP A 111 9.70 12.47 -5.59
CA ASP A 111 10.24 12.42 -4.24
C ASP A 111 9.27 11.68 -3.30
N ALA A 112 7.96 11.97 -3.35
CA ALA A 112 6.96 11.28 -2.54
C ALA A 112 6.80 9.79 -2.89
N VAL A 113 6.92 9.43 -4.17
CA VAL A 113 6.90 8.01 -4.61
C VAL A 113 8.19 7.31 -4.22
N GLU A 114 9.34 7.99 -4.30
CA GLU A 114 10.62 7.43 -3.90
C GLU A 114 10.68 7.25 -2.37
N ASP A 115 10.22 8.22 -1.60
CA ASP A 115 10.09 8.12 -0.15
C ASP A 115 9.15 6.97 0.26
N ALA A 116 8.02 6.82 -0.45
CA ALA A 116 7.12 5.69 -0.23
C ALA A 116 7.76 4.34 -0.57
N ARG A 117 8.53 4.27 -1.66
CA ARG A 117 9.29 3.06 -2.02
C ARG A 117 10.36 2.74 -0.98
N GLN A 118 11.06 3.77 -0.50
CA GLN A 118 12.07 3.64 0.55
C GLN A 118 11.42 3.10 1.84
N ALA A 119 10.33 3.72 2.28
CA ALA A 119 9.58 3.28 3.45
C ALA A 119 9.09 1.82 3.33
N LEU A 120 8.61 1.42 2.14
CA LEU A 120 8.19 0.05 1.86
C LEU A 120 9.39 -0.92 1.87
N SER A 121 10.55 -0.49 1.35
CA SER A 121 11.77 -1.30 1.38
C SER A 121 12.30 -1.49 2.81
N ASP A 122 12.17 -0.46 3.65
CA ASP A 122 12.59 -0.49 5.04
C ASP A 122 11.68 -1.39 5.89
N ILE A 123 10.36 -1.38 5.63
CA ILE A 123 9.41 -2.32 6.23
C ILE A 123 9.74 -3.76 5.86
N ARG A 124 10.11 -4.01 4.59
CA ARG A 124 10.53 -5.35 4.14
C ARG A 124 11.87 -5.81 4.75
N ARG A 125 12.77 -4.86 5.06
CA ARG A 125 14.08 -5.14 5.68
C ARG A 125 14.04 -5.21 7.19
N ALA A 126 13.00 -4.68 7.83
CA ALA A 126 12.86 -4.76 9.27
C ALA A 126 12.78 -6.24 9.67
N PRO A 127 13.71 -6.74 10.49
CA PRO A 127 13.65 -8.11 10.96
C PRO A 127 12.34 -8.26 11.73
N ALA A 128 11.57 -9.30 11.40
CA ALA A 128 10.41 -9.67 12.17
C ALA A 128 10.83 -9.71 13.64
N ARG A 129 10.34 -8.78 14.45
CA ARG A 129 10.52 -8.84 15.89
C ARG A 129 9.83 -10.12 16.33
N ARG A 130 10.63 -11.17 16.46
CA ARG A 130 10.24 -12.33 17.23
C ARG A 130 10.17 -11.83 18.67
N ASP A 131 8.98 -11.51 19.10
CA ASP A 131 8.69 -11.41 20.53
C ASP A 131 8.89 -12.80 21.11
N ALA A 132 10.16 -13.06 21.47
CA ALA A 132 10.51 -14.16 22.33
C ALA A 132 10.11 -13.75 23.75
N GLN A 133 8.82 -13.75 23.99
CA GLN A 133 8.30 -13.91 25.34
C GLN A 133 8.46 -15.37 25.72
N GLN A 134 9.67 -15.71 26.16
CA GLN A 134 9.89 -16.94 26.91
C GLN A 134 9.22 -16.76 28.27
N PRO A 135 8.19 -17.56 28.60
CA PRO A 135 7.71 -17.58 29.96
C PRO A 135 8.81 -18.12 30.88
N ALA A 136 9.16 -17.32 31.87
CA ALA A 136 10.08 -17.73 32.93
C ALA A 136 9.61 -19.03 33.56
N ARG A 137 10.46 -20.04 33.54
CA ARG A 137 10.25 -21.28 34.30
C ARG A 137 10.26 -20.95 35.79
N PRO A 138 9.28 -21.43 36.58
CA PRO A 138 9.34 -21.35 38.02
C PRO A 138 10.50 -22.23 38.50
N THR A 139 11.44 -21.67 39.23
CA THR A 139 12.44 -22.42 39.98
C THR A 139 11.74 -23.07 41.16
N GLU A 140 11.56 -24.40 41.09
CA GLU A 140 11.21 -25.19 42.27
C GLU A 140 12.32 -25.08 43.30
N ARG A 141 11.98 -24.44 44.41
CA ARG A 141 12.75 -24.52 45.65
C ARG A 141 12.46 -25.89 46.28
N THR A 142 13.35 -26.81 46.13
CA THR A 142 13.41 -27.97 47.00
C THR A 142 13.92 -27.56 48.38
N SER A 143 12.99 -27.42 49.30
CA SER A 143 13.31 -27.35 50.74
C SER A 143 13.74 -28.74 51.22
N GLY A 144 15.01 -28.93 51.40
CA GLY A 144 15.57 -30.06 52.14
C GLY A 144 15.18 -29.95 53.61
N THR A 145 14.38 -30.89 54.07
CA THR A 145 14.12 -31.11 55.49
C THR A 145 15.15 -32.10 55.99
N ASP A 146 16.08 -31.62 56.70
CA ASP A 146 17.00 -32.40 57.53
C ASP A 146 16.26 -32.91 58.79
N ARG A 147 16.25 -34.20 58.99
CA ARG A 147 16.01 -34.80 60.31
C ARG A 147 16.85 -36.05 60.48
N ARG A 148 17.89 -35.89 61.32
CA ARG A 148 18.47 -36.93 62.17
C ARG A 148 18.88 -38.23 61.52
#